data_8fa6925a081dc7d5fc121c2492d62ab2
#
_entry.id   8fa6925a081dc7d5fc121c2492d62ab2
#
_cell.length_a   1.000
_cell.length_b   1.000
_cell.length_c   1.000
_cell.angle_alpha   90.00
_cell.angle_beta   90.00
_cell.angle_gamma   90.00
#
_symmetry.space_group_name_H-M   'P 1'
#
loop_
_entity.id
_entity.type
_entity.pdbx_description
1 polymer ?
#
loop_
_entity_poly.entity_id
_entity_poly.type
_entity_poly.pdbx_seq_one_letter_code
_entity_poly.pdbx_strand_id
1 'polypeptide(L)'
;MNLRWSILIAAILVPALFAELKGGFGQESGTSKNENESSKSIQYLQNARDMLNQTSVEYKNKNYTGAEELSTGAYLDNFEYVEHVLEQKGSDSMVQNIEHLMREELRDLIKNKAKQTELDMNIEVTDAKLLDAINLLNGTK
;
A
#
# COMPACT_ATOMS: atom_id res chain seq x y z
N MET A 1 39.41 -20.15 21.05
CA MET A 1 38.61 -19.47 22.12
C MET A 1 37.19 -19.36 21.66
N ASN A 2 36.33 -20.26 22.16
CA ASN A 2 34.93 -20.38 21.73
C ASN A 2 34.05 -19.59 22.71
N LEU A 3 33.46 -18.51 22.27
CA LEU A 3 32.50 -17.78 23.07
C LEU A 3 31.07 -18.17 22.64
N ARG A 4 30.51 -19.09 23.40
CA ARG A 4 29.13 -19.55 23.27
C ARG A 4 28.22 -18.52 23.93
N TRP A 5 27.39 -17.81 23.14
CA TRP A 5 26.33 -16.97 23.68
C TRP A 5 25.08 -17.83 23.93
N SER A 6 24.80 -18.06 25.20
CA SER A 6 23.56 -18.68 25.64
C SER A 6 22.46 -17.60 25.68
N ILE A 7 21.44 -17.76 24.84
CA ILE A 7 20.24 -16.94 24.87
C ILE A 7 19.30 -17.55 25.93
N LEU A 8 19.14 -16.86 27.05
CA LEU A 8 18.13 -17.16 28.05
C LEU A 8 16.77 -16.63 27.58
N ILE A 9 15.87 -17.54 27.22
CA ILE A 9 14.48 -17.23 26.97
C ILE A 9 13.77 -17.18 28.31
N ALA A 10 13.42 -15.99 28.77
CA ALA A 10 12.55 -15.79 29.92
C ALA A 10 11.09 -15.92 29.48
N ALA A 11 10.44 -17.02 29.80
CA ALA A 11 9.01 -17.21 29.63
C ALA A 11 8.28 -16.39 30.71
N ILE A 12 7.61 -15.33 30.31
CA ILE A 12 6.69 -14.58 31.19
C ILE A 12 5.32 -15.23 31.08
N LEU A 13 4.96 -15.95 32.13
CA LEU A 13 3.64 -16.53 32.36
C LEU A 13 2.71 -15.42 32.85
N VAL A 14 1.75 -14.99 32.03
CA VAL A 14 0.69 -14.06 32.46
C VAL A 14 -0.53 -14.88 32.92
N PRO A 15 -0.99 -14.76 34.14
CA PRO A 15 -2.22 -15.43 34.56
C PRO A 15 -3.45 -14.69 34.01
N ALA A 16 -4.31 -15.46 33.36
CA ALA A 16 -5.63 -15.00 32.91
C ALA A 16 -6.52 -14.71 34.14
N LEU A 17 -6.93 -13.44 34.28
CA LEU A 17 -8.01 -13.09 35.15
C LEU A 17 -9.30 -12.98 34.33
N PHE A 18 -10.13 -14.01 34.41
CA PHE A 18 -11.48 -13.99 33.90
C PHE A 18 -12.32 -13.16 34.88
N ALA A 19 -12.81 -12.02 34.41
CA ALA A 19 -13.91 -11.33 35.07
C ALA A 19 -15.11 -11.33 34.13
N GLU A 20 -16.05 -12.22 34.38
CA GLU A 20 -17.38 -12.16 33.78
C GLU A 20 -18.11 -10.91 34.29
N LEU A 21 -18.48 -10.03 33.39
CA LEU A 21 -19.54 -9.05 33.64
C LEU A 21 -20.63 -9.19 32.58
N LYS A 22 -21.73 -9.80 32.99
CA LYS A 22 -23.00 -9.79 32.24
C LYS A 22 -23.60 -8.39 32.29
N GLY A 23 -24.04 -7.90 31.13
CA GLY A 23 -25.10 -6.90 31.07
C GLY A 23 -24.84 -5.79 30.05
N GLY A 24 -25.70 -5.69 29.04
CA GLY A 24 -25.85 -4.48 28.24
C GLY A 24 -25.86 -4.75 26.74
N PHE A 25 -27.04 -4.97 26.20
CA PHE A 25 -27.36 -4.87 24.78
C PHE A 25 -27.06 -3.44 24.34
N GLY A 26 -26.03 -3.26 23.51
CA GLY A 26 -25.65 -2.00 22.87
C GLY A 26 -25.13 -2.30 21.48
N GLN A 27 -25.95 -2.00 20.50
CA GLN A 27 -25.73 -2.15 19.07
C GLN A 27 -24.64 -1.15 18.63
N GLU A 28 -23.40 -1.62 18.45
CA GLU A 28 -22.33 -0.87 17.76
C GLU A 28 -21.65 -1.80 16.76
N SER A 29 -22.21 -1.93 15.55
CA SER A 29 -21.61 -2.71 14.47
C SER A 29 -21.38 -1.90 13.20
N GLY A 30 -21.13 -0.60 13.29
CA GLY A 30 -20.87 0.26 12.14
C GLY A 30 -19.44 0.78 12.03
N THR A 31 -18.80 1.10 13.14
CA THR A 31 -17.53 1.84 13.16
C THR A 31 -16.30 0.96 12.99
N SER A 32 -16.31 -0.22 13.58
CA SER A 32 -15.14 -1.13 13.56
C SER A 32 -14.83 -1.73 12.18
N LYS A 33 -15.86 -1.89 11.32
CA LYS A 33 -15.67 -2.49 9.98
C LYS A 33 -15.04 -1.51 9.00
N ASN A 34 -15.43 -0.24 9.07
CA ASN A 34 -14.92 0.83 8.21
C ASN A 34 -13.46 1.21 8.56
N GLU A 35 -13.09 1.20 9.83
CA GLU A 35 -11.71 1.48 10.26
C GLU A 35 -10.74 0.40 9.81
N ASN A 36 -11.15 -0.85 9.86
CA ASN A 36 -10.32 -1.98 9.39
C ASN A 36 -10.14 -1.95 7.86
N GLU A 37 -11.17 -1.59 7.11
CA GLU A 37 -11.12 -1.48 5.66
C GLU A 37 -10.22 -0.33 5.21
N SER A 38 -10.33 0.84 5.84
CA SER A 38 -9.45 1.99 5.58
C SER A 38 -7.98 1.68 5.90
N SER A 39 -7.71 1.03 7.02
CA SER A 39 -6.35 0.65 7.41
C SER A 39 -5.72 -0.33 6.41
N LYS A 40 -6.48 -1.30 5.93
CA LYS A 40 -6.04 -2.26 4.93
C LYS A 40 -5.78 -1.57 3.58
N SER A 41 -6.66 -0.68 3.18
CA SER A 41 -6.52 0.12 1.96
C SER A 41 -5.27 1.00 1.99
N ILE A 42 -4.98 1.63 3.12
CA ILE A 42 -3.75 2.41 3.31
C ILE A 42 -2.51 1.52 3.15
N GLN A 43 -2.53 0.30 3.67
CA GLN A 43 -1.42 -0.63 3.51
C GLN A 43 -1.19 -1.00 2.05
N TYR A 44 -2.24 -1.27 1.28
CA TYR A 44 -2.13 -1.50 -0.15
C TYR A 44 -1.53 -0.30 -0.89
N LEU A 45 -1.96 0.91 -0.58
CA LEU A 45 -1.39 2.12 -1.19
C LEU A 45 0.09 2.30 -0.85
N GLN A 46 0.51 2.02 0.38
CA GLN A 46 1.92 2.04 0.79
C GLN A 46 2.74 0.99 0.03
N ASN A 47 2.22 -0.24 -0.10
CA ASN A 47 2.87 -1.28 -0.87
C ASN A 47 3.03 -0.88 -2.35
N ALA A 48 1.99 -0.29 -2.96
CA ALA A 48 2.07 0.21 -4.32
C ALA A 48 3.19 1.25 -4.48
N ARG A 49 3.32 2.19 -3.56
CA ARG A 49 4.38 3.21 -3.54
C ARG A 49 5.77 2.57 -3.46
N ASP A 50 5.94 1.59 -2.58
CA ASP A 50 7.22 0.88 -2.43
C ASP A 50 7.59 0.11 -3.70
N MET A 51 6.62 -0.55 -4.35
CA MET A 51 6.84 -1.25 -5.61
C MET A 51 7.18 -0.30 -6.77
N LEU A 52 6.56 0.87 -6.83
CA LEU A 52 6.90 1.89 -7.82
C LEU A 52 8.34 2.40 -7.63
N ASN A 53 8.79 2.62 -6.40
CA ASN A 53 10.17 2.99 -6.11
C ASN A 53 11.14 1.89 -6.55
N GLN A 54 10.82 0.62 -6.31
CA GLN A 54 11.61 -0.51 -6.78
C GLN A 54 11.60 -0.62 -8.30
N THR A 55 10.49 -0.29 -8.97
CA THR A 55 10.39 -0.22 -10.43
C THR A 55 11.45 0.72 -11.02
N SER A 56 11.62 1.92 -10.45
CA SER A 56 12.67 2.86 -10.87
C SER A 56 14.07 2.26 -10.71
N VAL A 57 14.33 1.56 -9.61
CA VAL A 57 15.63 0.91 -9.36
C VAL A 57 15.92 -0.19 -10.38
N GLU A 58 14.96 -1.08 -10.62
CA GLU A 58 15.11 -2.16 -11.60
C GLU A 58 15.28 -1.62 -13.01
N TYR A 59 14.53 -0.59 -13.35
CA TYR A 59 14.66 0.08 -14.65
C TYR A 59 16.04 0.70 -14.84
N LYS A 60 16.57 1.39 -13.81
CA LYS A 60 17.92 1.94 -13.82
C LYS A 60 19.00 0.87 -14.02
N ASN A 61 18.78 -0.31 -13.44
CA ASN A 61 19.65 -1.48 -13.60
C ASN A 61 19.48 -2.19 -14.96
N LYS A 62 18.60 -1.68 -15.83
CA LYS A 62 18.22 -2.27 -17.12
C LYS A 62 17.52 -3.62 -17.00
N ASN A 63 17.01 -3.96 -15.82
CA ASN A 63 16.12 -5.09 -15.60
C ASN A 63 14.68 -4.67 -15.96
N TYR A 64 14.41 -4.53 -17.25
CA TYR A 64 13.11 -4.05 -17.74
C TYR A 64 11.98 -5.02 -17.42
N THR A 65 12.25 -6.33 -17.41
CA THR A 65 11.28 -7.35 -16.99
C THR A 65 10.90 -7.20 -15.53
N GLY A 66 11.87 -7.06 -14.64
CA GLY A 66 11.61 -6.82 -13.22
C GLY A 66 10.87 -5.50 -12.97
N ALA A 67 11.21 -4.44 -13.72
CA ALA A 67 10.48 -3.18 -13.66
C ALA A 67 9.01 -3.34 -14.10
N GLU A 68 8.75 -4.10 -15.17
CA GLU A 68 7.39 -4.38 -15.64
C GLU A 68 6.59 -5.21 -14.65
N GLU A 69 7.19 -6.25 -14.06
CA GLU A 69 6.55 -7.08 -13.03
C GLU A 69 6.18 -6.26 -11.80
N LEU A 70 7.10 -5.41 -11.30
CA LEU A 70 6.85 -4.55 -10.15
C LEU A 70 5.78 -3.49 -10.42
N SER A 71 5.82 -2.83 -11.58
CA SER A 71 4.80 -1.84 -11.95
C SER A 71 3.42 -2.47 -12.11
N THR A 72 3.35 -3.67 -12.65
CA THR A 72 2.11 -4.44 -12.80
C THR A 72 1.56 -4.86 -11.44
N GLY A 73 2.41 -5.36 -10.54
CA GLY A 73 2.02 -5.73 -9.19
C GLY A 73 1.63 -4.52 -8.33
N ALA A 74 2.26 -3.36 -8.52
CA ALA A 74 1.85 -2.12 -7.86
C ALA A 74 0.39 -1.77 -8.17
N TYR A 75 -0.05 -1.99 -9.40
CA TYR A 75 -1.43 -1.77 -9.80
C TYR A 75 -2.34 -2.94 -9.40
N LEU A 76 -2.13 -4.14 -9.97
CA LEU A 76 -3.06 -5.28 -9.86
C LEU A 76 -3.14 -5.88 -8.46
N ASP A 77 -2.00 -5.93 -7.74
CA ASP A 77 -1.95 -6.58 -6.42
C ASP A 77 -2.18 -5.58 -5.28
N ASN A 78 -2.25 -4.29 -5.58
CA ASN A 78 -2.36 -3.25 -4.57
C ASN A 78 -3.41 -2.17 -4.89
N PHE A 79 -3.21 -1.32 -5.91
CA PHE A 79 -4.09 -0.19 -6.15
C PHE A 79 -5.52 -0.60 -6.54
N GLU A 80 -5.68 -1.63 -7.38
CA GLU A 80 -6.99 -2.15 -7.82
C GLU A 80 -7.89 -2.51 -6.62
N TYR A 81 -7.32 -3.02 -5.52
CA TYR A 81 -8.10 -3.34 -4.31
C TYR A 81 -8.60 -2.11 -3.54
N VAL A 82 -8.09 -0.93 -3.86
CA VAL A 82 -8.44 0.31 -3.16
C VAL A 82 -9.38 1.20 -3.98
N GLU A 83 -9.47 0.99 -5.28
CA GLU A 83 -10.29 1.79 -6.20
C GLU A 83 -11.71 2.00 -5.68
N HIS A 84 -12.40 0.90 -5.37
CA HIS A 84 -13.78 0.96 -4.88
C HIS A 84 -13.94 1.75 -3.57
N VAL A 85 -12.98 1.64 -2.66
CA VAL A 85 -13.00 2.37 -1.39
C VAL A 85 -12.83 3.88 -1.62
N LEU A 86 -12.00 4.27 -2.59
CA LEU A 86 -11.80 5.67 -2.97
C LEU A 86 -13.03 6.23 -3.71
N GLU A 87 -13.64 5.46 -4.61
CA GLU A 87 -14.88 5.82 -5.31
C GLU A 87 -16.03 6.07 -4.34
N GLN A 88 -16.20 5.22 -3.33
CA GLN A 88 -17.19 5.42 -2.26
C GLN A 88 -17.01 6.73 -1.49
N LYS A 89 -15.79 7.27 -1.48
CA LYS A 89 -15.48 8.59 -0.91
C LYS A 89 -15.66 9.74 -1.92
N GLY A 90 -16.20 9.47 -3.09
CA GLY A 90 -16.44 10.47 -4.14
C GLY A 90 -15.17 10.91 -4.88
N SER A 91 -14.18 10.03 -4.97
CA SER A 91 -12.87 10.34 -5.56
C SER A 91 -12.63 9.65 -6.91
N ASP A 92 -13.69 9.49 -7.73
CA ASP A 92 -13.62 8.83 -9.05
C ASP A 92 -12.53 9.42 -9.96
N SER A 93 -12.38 10.74 -9.97
CA SER A 93 -11.37 11.41 -10.79
C SER A 93 -9.94 11.11 -10.31
N MET A 94 -9.74 10.91 -9.00
CA MET A 94 -8.45 10.50 -8.44
C MET A 94 -8.12 9.07 -8.88
N VAL A 95 -9.09 8.16 -8.77
CA VAL A 95 -8.95 6.76 -9.20
C VAL A 95 -8.56 6.68 -10.67
N GLN A 96 -9.34 7.32 -11.56
CA GLN A 96 -9.06 7.34 -12.99
C GLN A 96 -7.69 7.92 -13.34
N ASN A 97 -7.26 8.95 -12.61
CA ASN A 97 -5.96 9.56 -12.84
C ASN A 97 -4.81 8.65 -12.43
N ILE A 98 -4.89 7.99 -11.27
CA ILE A 98 -3.87 7.05 -10.80
C ILE A 98 -3.84 5.82 -11.73
N GLU A 99 -4.99 5.31 -12.10
CA GLU A 99 -5.11 4.20 -13.05
C GLU A 99 -4.41 4.53 -14.37
N HIS A 100 -4.68 5.68 -14.96
CA HIS A 100 -4.05 6.12 -16.20
C HIS A 100 -2.52 6.21 -16.09
N LEU A 101 -2.02 6.80 -15.01
CA LEU A 101 -0.58 6.93 -14.75
C LEU A 101 0.11 5.56 -14.62
N MET A 102 -0.53 4.59 -13.94
CA MET A 102 0.07 3.29 -13.65
C MET A 102 -0.11 2.31 -14.82
N ARG A 103 -1.29 2.22 -15.41
CA ARG A 103 -1.62 1.21 -16.44
C ARG A 103 -1.21 1.62 -17.84
N GLU A 104 -1.28 2.91 -18.17
CA GLU A 104 -1.03 3.39 -19.51
C GLU A 104 0.35 4.03 -19.58
N GLU A 105 0.57 5.15 -18.91
CA GLU A 105 1.80 5.93 -19.07
C GLU A 105 3.05 5.17 -18.60
N LEU A 106 3.06 4.67 -17.35
CA LEU A 106 4.22 3.98 -16.79
C LEU A 106 4.57 2.73 -17.60
N ARG A 107 3.54 1.97 -17.97
CA ARG A 107 3.72 0.77 -18.76
C ARG A 107 4.31 1.08 -20.14
N ASP A 108 3.83 2.13 -20.79
CA ASP A 108 4.35 2.56 -22.08
C ASP A 108 5.80 3.06 -21.99
N LEU A 109 6.14 3.79 -20.93
CA LEU A 109 7.53 4.21 -20.66
C LEU A 109 8.47 3.02 -20.52
N ILE A 110 8.07 1.99 -19.77
CA ILE A 110 8.88 0.78 -19.60
C ILE A 110 9.03 0.03 -20.92
N LYS A 111 7.93 -0.20 -21.62
CA LYS A 111 7.88 -0.95 -22.87
C LYS A 111 8.70 -0.29 -23.97
N ASN A 112 8.66 1.03 -24.07
CA ASN A 112 9.37 1.79 -25.07
C ASN A 112 10.81 2.13 -24.66
N LYS A 113 11.25 1.67 -23.47
CA LYS A 113 12.58 1.95 -22.91
C LYS A 113 12.89 3.45 -22.94
N ALA A 114 11.92 4.24 -22.42
CA ALA A 114 12.04 5.68 -22.29
C ALA A 114 13.25 6.09 -21.44
N LYS A 115 13.58 7.37 -21.39
CA LYS A 115 14.65 7.84 -20.52
C LYS A 115 14.31 7.62 -19.06
N GLN A 116 15.30 7.29 -18.23
CA GLN A 116 15.14 7.13 -16.79
C GLN A 116 14.42 8.33 -16.17
N THR A 117 14.76 9.54 -16.58
CA THR A 117 14.15 10.77 -16.06
C THR A 117 12.65 10.86 -16.34
N GLU A 118 12.18 10.36 -17.48
CA GLU A 118 10.76 10.35 -17.85
C GLU A 118 9.99 9.34 -16.99
N LEU A 119 10.58 8.18 -16.77
CA LEU A 119 10.01 7.15 -15.89
C LEU A 119 9.97 7.64 -14.44
N ASP A 120 11.05 8.22 -13.94
CA ASP A 120 11.11 8.73 -12.57
C ASP A 120 10.09 9.84 -12.33
N MET A 121 9.88 10.74 -13.30
CA MET A 121 8.86 11.78 -13.22
C MET A 121 7.43 11.20 -13.14
N ASN A 122 7.13 10.17 -13.93
CA ASN A 122 5.83 9.51 -13.85
C ASN A 122 5.62 8.86 -12.48
N ILE A 123 6.65 8.16 -11.97
CA ILE A 123 6.62 7.52 -10.65
C ILE A 123 6.43 8.56 -9.54
N GLU A 124 7.14 9.69 -9.59
CA GLU A 124 7.01 10.77 -8.60
C GLU A 124 5.59 11.36 -8.58
N VAL A 125 5.01 11.63 -9.75
CA VAL A 125 3.64 12.13 -9.86
C VAL A 125 2.63 11.10 -9.35
N THR A 126 2.82 9.83 -9.68
CA THR A 126 1.96 8.73 -9.22
C THR A 126 2.07 8.57 -7.70
N ASP A 127 3.27 8.59 -7.14
CA ASP A 127 3.53 8.48 -5.70
C ASP A 127 2.84 9.60 -4.92
N ALA A 128 2.90 10.84 -5.41
CA ALA A 128 2.21 11.97 -4.81
C ALA A 128 0.68 11.75 -4.77
N LYS A 129 0.09 11.21 -5.85
CA LYS A 129 -1.35 10.91 -5.89
C LYS A 129 -1.75 9.75 -4.99
N LEU A 130 -0.90 8.72 -4.87
CA LEU A 130 -1.12 7.63 -3.90
C LEU A 130 -1.05 8.16 -2.46
N LEU A 131 -0.16 9.12 -2.18
CA LEU A 131 -0.11 9.79 -0.88
C LEU A 131 -1.37 10.61 -0.61
N ASP A 132 -1.90 11.33 -1.61
CA ASP A 132 -3.17 12.04 -1.49
C ASP A 132 -4.33 11.08 -1.18
N ALA A 133 -4.35 9.90 -1.81
CA ALA A 133 -5.32 8.84 -1.51
C ALA A 133 -5.19 8.33 -0.07
N ILE A 134 -3.98 8.14 0.44
CA ILE A 134 -3.73 7.77 1.84
C ILE A 134 -4.27 8.86 2.78
N ASN A 135 -4.00 10.12 2.50
CA ASN A 135 -4.46 11.24 3.30
C ASN A 135 -6.00 11.33 3.33
N LEU A 136 -6.64 11.08 2.18
CA LEU A 136 -8.10 11.01 2.10
C LEU A 136 -8.67 9.89 2.99
N LEU A 137 -8.05 8.70 2.97
CA LEU A 137 -8.47 7.56 3.79
C LEU A 137 -8.24 7.79 5.28
N ASN A 138 -7.20 8.52 5.65
CA ASN A 138 -6.92 8.93 7.03
C ASN A 138 -7.82 10.08 7.51
N GLY A 139 -8.61 10.70 6.64
CA GLY A 139 -9.42 11.87 6.99
C GLY A 139 -8.60 13.14 7.23
N THR A 140 -7.35 13.17 6.81
CA THR A 140 -6.48 14.37 6.85
C THR A 140 -6.68 15.17 5.57
N LYS A 141 -7.03 16.46 5.74
CA LYS A 141 -7.12 17.43 4.64
C LYS A 141 -5.85 18.24 4.56
#